data_121fbbd5880c74ed9c01d88c7c306feb
#
_entry.id   121fbbd5880c74ed9c01d88c7c306feb
#
_cell.length_a   1.000
_cell.length_b   1.000
_cell.length_c   1.000
_cell.angle_alpha   90.00
_cell.angle_beta   90.00
_cell.angle_gamma   90.00
#
_symmetry.space_group_name_H-M   'P 1'
#
loop_
_entity.id
_entity.type
_entity.pdbx_description
1 polymer ?
#
loop_
_entity_poly.entity_id
_entity_poly.type
_entity_poly.pdbx_seq_one_letter_code
_entity_poly.pdbx_strand_id
1 'polypeptide(L)'
;MVAVTQLIADRYELKEIVGTGGMSSVYCAFDTLLERHVALKILHDQFGEDEEHVERFRREARAVAQLSHPNIVTVIDRGEEDGRQFIVFELIDGENLKELIERGGPLPVRRVLELGLEVGRALAFAHAQGLVHRDVKPQNVLLNDEGLAKVTDFGIVRSLDAVGQTETGTVLGTSHYIAPEQARGERVDAQTDVYSFGVVLYELLTGEVPYLGDNFLSVAMKHVNEPVPNVLERRPDTPLRLASLIESCMAKLPAERPASMGEVVSELESVRSELAAKDGGEATMIVKPKAAPKRARAPRKAFPIWPALAGALLLAAVIGGVLLARGDGNPGIAAGGTVQLKGVASFDPPPGDNEEHDERVEDATDGDPATSWTTENYTTFAKPGVGLVLDAGAARQLSQIAITTDTPGFTAEIRAGDSQQGPFDTVVGSSRTVEESATWDLEGAEARYYVVWITQLARVAHINEAVAT
;
A
#
# COMPACT_ATOMS: atom_id res chain seq x y z
N MET A 1 -5.24 -34.56 -9.90
CA MET A 1 -4.49 -34.63 -8.63
C MET A 1 -5.42 -34.05 -7.57
N VAL A 2 -5.83 -34.82 -6.59
CA VAL A 2 -6.54 -34.33 -5.41
C VAL A 2 -5.49 -33.53 -4.64
N ALA A 3 -5.65 -32.21 -4.50
CA ALA A 3 -4.83 -31.44 -3.60
C ALA A 3 -4.98 -32.06 -2.21
N VAL A 4 -3.89 -32.50 -1.61
CA VAL A 4 -3.89 -32.96 -0.22
C VAL A 4 -4.11 -31.73 0.63
N THR A 5 -5.35 -31.48 0.98
CA THR A 5 -5.70 -30.38 1.87
C THR A 5 -5.14 -30.74 3.26
N GLN A 6 -4.23 -29.92 3.75
CA GLN A 6 -3.64 -30.14 5.07
C GLN A 6 -4.70 -29.87 6.13
N LEU A 7 -4.93 -30.88 7.01
CA LEU A 7 -5.83 -30.79 8.15
C LEU A 7 -4.99 -30.58 9.41
N ILE A 8 -5.28 -29.56 10.19
CA ILE A 8 -4.61 -29.25 11.45
C ILE A 8 -5.53 -29.66 12.61
N ALA A 9 -4.99 -30.39 13.57
CA ALA A 9 -5.68 -30.92 14.76
C ALA A 9 -6.95 -31.72 14.42
N ASP A 10 -6.93 -32.47 13.31
CA ASP A 10 -8.07 -33.25 12.79
C ASP A 10 -9.36 -32.43 12.63
N ARG A 11 -9.25 -31.07 12.55
CA ARG A 11 -10.39 -30.17 12.56
C ARG A 11 -10.29 -29.01 11.55
N TYR A 12 -9.15 -28.38 11.40
CA TYR A 12 -9.00 -27.16 10.63
C TYR A 12 -8.38 -27.44 9.26
N GLU A 13 -9.20 -27.40 8.22
CA GLU A 13 -8.78 -27.64 6.84
C GLU A 13 -8.18 -26.35 6.25
N LEU A 14 -6.86 -26.33 6.02
CA LEU A 14 -6.18 -25.16 5.44
C LEU A 14 -6.64 -24.92 4.00
N LYS A 15 -6.95 -23.64 3.65
CA LYS A 15 -7.37 -23.23 2.32
C LYS A 15 -6.28 -22.41 1.64
N GLU A 16 -6.09 -21.18 2.06
CA GLU A 16 -5.17 -20.22 1.48
C GLU A 16 -4.45 -19.41 2.56
N ILE A 17 -3.29 -18.87 2.21
CA ILE A 17 -2.56 -17.95 3.10
C ILE A 17 -3.19 -16.57 2.93
N VAL A 18 -3.61 -15.95 4.04
CA VAL A 18 -4.17 -14.60 4.08
C VAL A 18 -3.19 -13.58 4.66
N GLY A 19 -2.07 -14.05 5.22
CA GLY A 19 -1.01 -13.18 5.73
C GLY A 19 0.23 -13.95 6.15
N THR A 20 1.40 -13.36 5.96
CA THR A 20 2.67 -13.92 6.42
C THR A 20 3.43 -12.84 7.21
N GLY A 21 3.87 -13.21 8.41
CA GLY A 21 4.70 -12.36 9.27
C GLY A 21 6.05 -13.02 9.56
N GLY A 22 6.94 -12.34 10.24
CA GLY A 22 8.28 -12.85 10.54
C GLY A 22 8.30 -14.15 11.35
N MET A 23 7.31 -14.39 12.22
CA MET A 23 7.28 -15.55 13.13
C MET A 23 6.14 -16.54 12.83
N SER A 24 5.12 -16.15 12.10
CA SER A 24 3.91 -16.94 11.90
C SER A 24 3.26 -16.62 10.55
N SER A 25 2.53 -17.59 10.02
CA SER A 25 1.63 -17.40 8.86
C SER A 25 0.18 -17.53 9.30
N VAL A 26 -0.70 -16.73 8.67
CA VAL A 26 -2.14 -16.78 8.91
C VAL A 26 -2.80 -17.39 7.68
N TYR A 27 -3.61 -18.41 7.91
CA TYR A 27 -4.35 -19.12 6.87
C TYR A 27 -5.86 -18.89 7.03
N CYS A 28 -6.57 -18.71 5.96
CA CYS A 28 -7.97 -19.02 5.93
C CYS A 28 -8.11 -20.54 6.06
N ALA A 29 -8.88 -21.02 7.04
CA ALA A 29 -9.12 -22.42 7.27
C ALA A 29 -10.61 -22.69 7.46
N PHE A 30 -11.05 -23.92 7.14
CA PHE A 30 -12.42 -24.36 7.40
C PHE A 30 -12.47 -25.22 8.66
N ASP A 31 -13.20 -24.78 9.66
CA ASP A 31 -13.49 -25.54 10.88
C ASP A 31 -14.55 -26.61 10.54
N THR A 32 -14.13 -27.85 10.37
CA THR A 32 -15.00 -28.97 9.98
C THR A 32 -16.00 -29.37 11.05
N LEU A 33 -15.74 -29.02 12.33
CA LEU A 33 -16.63 -29.30 13.44
C LEU A 33 -17.78 -28.30 13.56
N LEU A 34 -17.48 -26.99 13.32
CA LEU A 34 -18.46 -25.92 13.44
C LEU A 34 -18.94 -25.39 12.07
N GLU A 35 -18.48 -25.99 10.97
CA GLU A 35 -18.85 -25.69 9.58
C GLU A 35 -18.73 -24.19 9.23
N ARG A 36 -17.59 -23.58 9.61
CA ARG A 36 -17.33 -22.15 9.36
C ARG A 36 -15.89 -21.88 8.95
N HIS A 37 -15.65 -20.78 8.28
CA HIS A 37 -14.30 -20.29 8.03
C HIS A 37 -13.74 -19.59 9.28
N VAL A 38 -12.43 -19.73 9.48
CA VAL A 38 -11.66 -19.15 10.59
C VAL A 38 -10.30 -18.68 10.07
N ALA A 39 -9.65 -17.76 10.80
CA ALA A 39 -8.28 -17.40 10.56
C ALA A 39 -7.37 -18.23 11.50
N LEU A 40 -6.49 -19.04 10.93
CA LEU A 40 -5.59 -19.93 11.67
C LEU A 40 -4.16 -19.38 11.59
N LYS A 41 -3.67 -18.83 12.70
CA LYS A 41 -2.29 -18.31 12.83
C LYS A 41 -1.39 -19.44 13.33
N ILE A 42 -0.41 -19.84 12.52
CA ILE A 42 0.52 -20.95 12.80
C ILE A 42 1.92 -20.38 13.00
N LEU A 43 2.58 -20.74 14.11
CA LEU A 43 3.97 -20.39 14.38
C LEU A 43 4.88 -21.15 13.39
N HIS A 44 5.87 -20.46 12.80
CA HIS A 44 6.81 -21.12 11.88
C HIS A 44 7.68 -22.15 12.60
N ASP A 45 7.98 -23.26 11.94
CA ASP A 45 8.70 -24.42 12.52
C ASP A 45 10.05 -24.02 13.15
N GLN A 46 10.77 -23.07 12.56
CA GLN A 46 12.04 -22.55 13.09
C GLN A 46 11.94 -21.92 14.48
N PHE A 47 10.75 -21.48 14.90
CA PHE A 47 10.48 -20.93 16.23
C PHE A 47 9.77 -21.93 17.16
N GLY A 48 9.35 -23.08 16.62
CA GLY A 48 8.66 -24.12 17.38
C GLY A 48 9.54 -24.86 18.36
N GLU A 49 10.86 -24.90 18.12
CA GLU A 49 11.86 -25.52 19.01
C GLU A 49 12.33 -24.57 20.11
N ASP A 50 12.09 -23.26 19.99
CA ASP A 50 12.45 -22.26 20.99
C ASP A 50 11.31 -22.08 22.00
N GLU A 51 11.53 -22.61 23.23
CA GLU A 51 10.54 -22.57 24.31
C GLU A 51 10.12 -21.12 24.66
N GLU A 52 10.99 -20.13 24.48
CA GLU A 52 10.70 -18.71 24.74
C GLU A 52 9.71 -18.15 23.71
N HIS A 53 9.91 -18.45 22.42
CA HIS A 53 8.99 -18.04 21.35
C HIS A 53 7.62 -18.73 21.48
N VAL A 54 7.62 -20.02 21.79
CA VAL A 54 6.40 -20.81 22.04
C VAL A 54 5.60 -20.24 23.22
N GLU A 55 6.25 -19.93 24.35
CA GLU A 55 5.54 -19.40 25.52
C GLU A 55 5.07 -17.95 25.28
N ARG A 56 5.80 -17.14 24.52
CA ARG A 56 5.34 -15.82 24.08
C ARG A 56 4.07 -15.94 23.24
N PHE A 57 4.06 -16.84 22.25
CA PHE A 57 2.91 -17.09 21.38
C PHE A 57 1.67 -17.57 22.17
N ARG A 58 1.88 -18.48 23.12
CA ARG A 58 0.83 -18.97 24.03
C ARG A 58 0.30 -17.85 24.95
N ARG A 59 1.18 -16.96 25.41
CA ARG A 59 0.81 -15.82 26.27
C ARG A 59 -0.03 -14.80 25.50
N GLU A 60 0.30 -14.52 24.25
CA GLU A 60 -0.50 -13.69 23.35
C GLU A 60 -1.93 -14.24 23.25
N ALA A 61 -2.07 -15.51 22.89
CA ALA A 61 -3.37 -16.16 22.80
C ALA A 61 -4.21 -16.02 24.09
N ARG A 62 -3.59 -16.29 25.26
CA ARG A 62 -4.29 -16.20 26.56
C ARG A 62 -4.74 -14.78 26.89
N ALA A 63 -3.93 -13.79 26.60
CA ALA A 63 -4.24 -12.40 26.90
C ALA A 63 -5.37 -11.86 26.01
N VAL A 64 -5.31 -12.13 24.70
CA VAL A 64 -6.34 -11.68 23.76
C VAL A 64 -7.65 -12.45 23.95
N ALA A 65 -7.60 -13.74 24.34
CA ALA A 65 -8.79 -14.55 24.61
C ALA A 65 -9.66 -14.02 25.78
N GLN A 66 -9.10 -13.16 26.64
CA GLN A 66 -9.86 -12.52 27.72
C GLN A 66 -10.61 -11.25 27.26
N LEU A 67 -10.30 -10.75 26.05
CA LEU A 67 -10.91 -9.56 25.50
C LEU A 67 -12.18 -9.93 24.72
N SER A 68 -13.30 -9.33 25.10
CA SER A 68 -14.58 -9.45 24.36
C SER A 68 -15.07 -8.04 24.03
N HIS A 69 -14.80 -7.58 22.81
CA HIS A 69 -15.16 -6.25 22.35
C HIS A 69 -15.50 -6.29 20.84
N PRO A 70 -16.52 -5.57 20.36
CA PRO A 70 -16.93 -5.62 18.94
C PRO A 70 -15.83 -5.23 17.97
N ASN A 71 -14.90 -4.36 18.39
CA ASN A 71 -13.79 -3.88 17.57
C ASN A 71 -12.44 -4.55 17.90
N ILE A 72 -12.45 -5.74 18.48
CA ILE A 72 -11.26 -6.58 18.68
C ILE A 72 -11.53 -7.95 18.04
N VAL A 73 -10.56 -8.49 17.29
CA VAL A 73 -10.66 -9.82 16.68
C VAL A 73 -10.71 -10.87 17.78
N THR A 74 -11.72 -11.74 17.71
CA THR A 74 -12.00 -12.74 18.75
C THR A 74 -11.10 -13.95 18.59
N VAL A 75 -10.41 -14.38 19.66
CA VAL A 75 -9.76 -15.69 19.73
C VAL A 75 -10.83 -16.76 19.98
N ILE A 76 -10.87 -17.76 19.11
CA ILE A 76 -11.85 -18.87 19.18
C ILE A 76 -11.25 -20.06 19.89
N ASP A 77 -10.00 -20.40 19.56
CA ASP A 77 -9.34 -21.62 20.05
C ASP A 77 -7.82 -21.45 19.95
N ARG A 78 -7.08 -22.36 20.55
CA ARG A 78 -5.64 -22.56 20.37
C ARG A 78 -5.28 -24.02 20.54
N GLY A 79 -4.21 -24.44 19.88
CA GLY A 79 -3.75 -25.82 20.01
C GLY A 79 -2.28 -25.99 19.62
N GLU A 80 -1.90 -27.26 19.63
CA GLU A 80 -0.60 -27.73 19.20
C GLU A 80 -0.78 -29.04 18.45
N GLU A 81 -0.08 -29.22 17.34
CA GLU A 81 0.00 -30.48 16.59
C GLU A 81 1.41 -30.65 16.04
N ASP A 82 2.01 -31.83 16.28
CA ASP A 82 3.37 -32.18 15.85
C ASP A 82 4.42 -31.12 16.20
N GLY A 83 4.29 -30.46 17.39
CA GLY A 83 5.15 -29.39 17.85
C GLY A 83 4.81 -28.02 17.29
N ARG A 84 3.88 -27.91 16.34
CA ARG A 84 3.42 -26.63 15.77
C ARG A 84 2.35 -26.01 16.64
N GLN A 85 2.59 -24.79 17.09
CA GLN A 85 1.62 -24.00 17.83
C GLN A 85 0.69 -23.26 16.86
N PHE A 86 -0.61 -23.23 17.18
CA PHE A 86 -1.57 -22.45 16.41
C PHE A 86 -2.59 -21.72 17.29
N ILE A 87 -3.11 -20.62 16.79
CA ILE A 87 -4.21 -19.86 17.38
C ILE A 87 -5.30 -19.70 16.32
N VAL A 88 -6.54 -19.89 16.72
CA VAL A 88 -7.72 -19.74 15.86
C VAL A 88 -8.45 -18.46 16.20
N PHE A 89 -8.63 -17.61 15.21
CA PHE A 89 -9.38 -16.36 15.31
C PHE A 89 -10.64 -16.41 14.46
N GLU A 90 -11.58 -15.50 14.74
CA GLU A 90 -12.63 -15.21 13.77
C GLU A 90 -11.99 -14.72 12.46
N LEU A 91 -12.49 -15.19 11.33
CA LEU A 91 -12.08 -14.69 10.03
C LEU A 91 -12.78 -13.36 9.78
N ILE A 92 -12.02 -12.32 9.47
CA ILE A 92 -12.55 -11.04 9.00
C ILE A 92 -12.37 -11.03 7.48
N ASP A 93 -13.48 -11.08 6.77
CA ASP A 93 -13.50 -10.99 5.31
C ASP A 93 -13.52 -9.52 4.93
N GLY A 94 -12.40 -9.03 4.38
CA GLY A 94 -12.22 -7.62 4.03
C GLY A 94 -10.76 -7.19 4.02
N GLU A 95 -10.53 -5.90 3.81
CA GLU A 95 -9.20 -5.29 3.71
C GLU A 95 -8.73 -4.74 5.07
N ASN A 96 -7.42 -4.51 5.22
CA ASN A 96 -6.90 -3.76 6.36
C ASN A 96 -6.87 -2.24 6.07
N LEU A 97 -6.66 -1.42 7.11
CA LEU A 97 -6.62 0.04 6.92
C LEU A 97 -5.47 0.51 6.01
N LYS A 98 -4.37 -0.25 5.92
CA LYS A 98 -3.25 0.10 5.04
C LYS A 98 -3.66 -0.05 3.58
N GLU A 99 -4.25 -1.17 3.21
CA GLU A 99 -4.80 -1.42 1.87
C GLU A 99 -5.87 -0.38 1.49
N LEU A 100 -6.74 -0.01 2.47
CA LEU A 100 -7.72 1.05 2.24
C LEU A 100 -7.06 2.39 1.89
N ILE A 101 -5.99 2.79 2.60
CA ILE A 101 -5.25 4.03 2.35
C ILE A 101 -4.55 3.95 0.98
N GLU A 102 -3.86 2.86 0.68
CA GLU A 102 -3.11 2.66 -0.56
C GLU A 102 -4.03 2.68 -1.79
N ARG A 103 -5.20 2.07 -1.68
CA ARG A 103 -6.21 2.06 -2.76
C ARG A 103 -6.95 3.40 -2.92
N GLY A 104 -7.27 4.08 -1.83
CA GLY A 104 -8.19 5.22 -1.81
C GLY A 104 -7.54 6.57 -1.48
N GLY A 105 -6.27 6.61 -1.08
CA GLY A 105 -5.61 7.82 -0.59
C GLY A 105 -6.20 8.32 0.74
N PRO A 106 -6.07 9.62 1.04
CA PRO A 106 -6.55 10.23 2.29
C PRO A 106 -8.06 10.09 2.45
N LEU A 107 -8.49 9.67 3.65
CA LEU A 107 -9.91 9.44 3.92
C LEU A 107 -10.66 10.74 4.27
N PRO A 108 -11.99 10.82 4.01
CA PRO A 108 -12.81 11.91 4.50
C PRO A 108 -12.74 12.01 6.03
N VAL A 109 -12.67 13.24 6.58
CA VAL A 109 -12.56 13.50 8.03
C VAL A 109 -13.60 12.73 8.84
N ARG A 110 -14.84 12.65 8.34
CA ARG A 110 -15.92 11.89 9.00
C ARG A 110 -15.57 10.40 9.13
N ARG A 111 -15.02 9.80 8.07
CA ARG A 111 -14.62 8.40 8.08
C ARG A 111 -13.43 8.15 9.02
N VAL A 112 -12.47 9.07 9.06
CA VAL A 112 -11.36 9.01 10.03
C VAL A 112 -11.87 9.05 11.47
N LEU A 113 -12.87 9.89 11.78
CA LEU A 113 -13.48 9.94 13.11
C LEU A 113 -14.24 8.64 13.46
N GLU A 114 -14.95 8.03 12.51
CA GLU A 114 -15.65 6.76 12.73
C GLU A 114 -14.65 5.65 13.06
N LEU A 115 -13.67 5.44 12.18
CA LEU A 115 -12.62 4.42 12.37
C LEU A 115 -11.76 4.69 13.62
N GLY A 116 -11.41 5.97 13.84
CA GLY A 116 -10.66 6.37 15.05
C GLY A 116 -11.41 6.07 16.34
N LEU A 117 -12.73 6.28 16.37
CA LEU A 117 -13.56 5.93 17.52
C LEU A 117 -13.64 4.43 17.76
N GLU A 118 -13.76 3.63 16.71
CA GLU A 118 -13.82 2.17 16.79
C GLU A 118 -12.50 1.60 17.33
N VAL A 119 -11.37 1.99 16.73
CA VAL A 119 -10.02 1.57 17.13
C VAL A 119 -9.68 2.09 18.52
N GLY A 120 -9.95 3.39 18.79
CA GLY A 120 -9.67 3.99 20.10
C GLY A 120 -10.44 3.32 21.24
N ARG A 121 -11.70 2.94 21.03
CA ARG A 121 -12.50 2.20 22.02
C ARG A 121 -11.96 0.79 22.25
N ALA A 122 -11.50 0.10 21.21
CA ALA A 122 -10.86 -1.20 21.32
C ALA A 122 -9.58 -1.13 22.18
N LEU A 123 -8.72 -0.15 21.89
CA LEU A 123 -7.49 0.07 22.66
C LEU A 123 -7.77 0.50 24.10
N ALA A 124 -8.73 1.41 24.32
CA ALA A 124 -9.13 1.82 25.68
C ALA A 124 -9.65 0.64 26.50
N PHE A 125 -10.43 -0.25 25.88
CA PHE A 125 -10.92 -1.48 26.52
C PHE A 125 -9.77 -2.42 26.89
N ALA A 126 -8.81 -2.65 25.97
CA ALA A 126 -7.65 -3.50 26.23
C ALA A 126 -6.77 -2.93 27.38
N HIS A 127 -6.54 -1.61 27.38
CA HIS A 127 -5.79 -0.93 28.43
C HIS A 127 -6.46 -1.07 29.80
N ALA A 128 -7.80 -0.99 29.88
CA ALA A 128 -8.55 -1.22 31.12
C ALA A 128 -8.40 -2.66 31.67
N GLN A 129 -8.08 -3.64 30.80
CA GLN A 129 -7.74 -5.01 31.19
C GLN A 129 -6.23 -5.23 31.44
N GLY A 130 -5.43 -4.16 31.43
CA GLY A 130 -3.98 -4.19 31.63
C GLY A 130 -3.19 -4.69 30.41
N LEU A 131 -3.81 -4.78 29.23
CA LEU A 131 -3.17 -5.19 27.99
C LEU A 131 -2.82 -4.00 27.13
N VAL A 132 -1.55 -3.86 26.76
CA VAL A 132 -1.00 -2.85 25.82
C VAL A 132 -0.74 -3.52 24.49
N HIS A 133 -1.15 -2.90 23.39
CA HIS A 133 -1.05 -3.46 22.04
C HIS A 133 0.40 -3.50 21.52
N ARG A 134 1.17 -2.41 21.69
CA ARG A 134 2.60 -2.24 21.34
C ARG A 134 2.95 -2.24 19.85
N ASP A 135 2.00 -2.52 18.96
CA ASP A 135 2.19 -2.55 17.50
C ASP A 135 0.94 -2.00 16.78
N VAL A 136 0.43 -0.84 17.25
CA VAL A 136 -0.71 -0.18 16.61
C VAL A 136 -0.28 0.39 15.26
N LYS A 137 -0.88 -0.12 14.19
CA LYS A 137 -0.61 0.30 12.80
C LYS A 137 -1.80 -0.08 11.90
N PRO A 138 -1.94 0.54 10.71
CA PRO A 138 -3.08 0.27 9.83
C PRO A 138 -3.20 -1.21 9.41
N GLN A 139 -2.09 -1.93 9.22
CA GLN A 139 -2.09 -3.35 8.87
C GLN A 139 -2.75 -4.24 9.95
N ASN A 140 -2.73 -3.79 11.22
CA ASN A 140 -3.30 -4.51 12.35
C ASN A 140 -4.74 -4.06 12.67
N VAL A 141 -5.40 -3.36 11.74
CA VAL A 141 -6.81 -2.99 11.84
C VAL A 141 -7.53 -3.48 10.59
N LEU A 142 -8.31 -4.53 10.75
CA LEU A 142 -9.09 -5.14 9.68
C LEU A 142 -10.46 -4.46 9.57
N LEU A 143 -11.01 -4.38 8.37
CA LEU A 143 -12.36 -3.92 8.10
C LEU A 143 -13.20 -5.11 7.67
N ASN A 144 -14.36 -5.30 8.31
CA ASN A 144 -15.32 -6.31 7.85
C ASN A 144 -16.14 -5.78 6.66
N ASP A 145 -17.00 -6.62 6.07
CA ASP A 145 -17.88 -6.27 4.94
C ASP A 145 -18.79 -5.06 5.20
N GLU A 146 -19.11 -4.76 6.47
CA GLU A 146 -19.88 -3.58 6.87
C GLU A 146 -18.98 -2.34 7.01
N GLY A 147 -17.67 -2.49 6.83
CA GLY A 147 -16.66 -1.44 7.00
C GLY A 147 -16.36 -1.13 8.47
N LEU A 148 -16.73 -1.97 9.44
CA LEU A 148 -16.40 -1.80 10.85
C LEU A 148 -14.96 -2.26 11.12
N ALA A 149 -14.22 -1.46 11.91
CA ALA A 149 -12.85 -1.76 12.27
C ALA A 149 -12.76 -2.81 13.39
N LYS A 150 -11.82 -3.76 13.22
CA LYS A 150 -11.44 -4.73 14.24
C LYS A 150 -9.92 -4.75 14.39
N VAL A 151 -9.45 -4.51 15.60
CA VAL A 151 -8.02 -4.53 15.96
C VAL A 151 -7.58 -5.99 16.14
N THR A 152 -6.45 -6.35 15.54
CA THR A 152 -5.83 -7.69 15.62
C THR A 152 -4.37 -7.59 16.02
N ASP A 153 -3.71 -8.72 16.26
CA ASP A 153 -2.27 -8.84 16.51
C ASP A 153 -1.75 -7.96 17.66
N PHE A 154 -2.33 -8.15 18.86
CA PHE A 154 -1.81 -7.53 20.08
C PHE A 154 -0.37 -7.99 20.34
N GLY A 155 0.60 -7.10 20.15
CA GLY A 155 2.04 -7.36 20.10
C GLY A 155 2.69 -7.71 21.43
N ILE A 156 2.21 -8.73 22.12
CA ILE A 156 2.79 -9.23 23.39
C ILE A 156 4.22 -9.76 23.18
N VAL A 157 4.54 -10.10 21.92
CA VAL A 157 5.80 -10.75 21.52
C VAL A 157 6.94 -9.75 21.25
N ARG A 158 6.66 -8.46 21.07
CA ARG A 158 7.70 -7.44 20.86
C ARG A 158 8.34 -6.99 22.18
N SER A 159 9.11 -7.89 22.81
CA SER A 159 10.15 -7.49 23.77
C SER A 159 11.31 -6.82 23.00
N LEU A 160 12.03 -5.91 23.69
CA LEU A 160 13.13 -5.09 23.19
C LEU A 160 14.29 -5.86 22.49
N ASP A 161 14.25 -7.20 22.50
CA ASP A 161 15.25 -8.07 21.90
C ASP A 161 15.22 -8.05 20.36
N ALA A 162 14.17 -7.51 19.71
CA ALA A 162 14.06 -7.40 18.26
C ALA A 162 14.93 -6.28 17.64
N VAL A 163 15.53 -5.42 18.44
CA VAL A 163 16.46 -4.38 17.95
C VAL A 163 17.80 -4.99 17.52
N GLY A 164 18.09 -6.23 17.93
CA GLY A 164 19.37 -6.92 17.66
C GLY A 164 19.33 -7.99 16.54
N GLN A 165 18.17 -8.37 16.01
CA GLN A 165 18.05 -9.43 15.00
C GLN A 165 17.38 -8.93 13.70
N THR A 166 18.01 -7.96 13.04
CA THR A 166 17.59 -7.47 11.72
C THR A 166 18.49 -8.04 10.65
N GLU A 167 18.50 -9.35 10.44
CA GLU A 167 19.21 -9.97 9.30
C GLU A 167 18.32 -10.21 8.06
N THR A 168 17.04 -9.88 8.09
CA THR A 168 16.18 -10.02 6.91
C THR A 168 15.30 -8.79 6.72
N GLY A 169 15.36 -8.18 5.52
CA GLY A 169 14.83 -6.89 5.11
C GLY A 169 13.32 -6.59 5.29
N THR A 170 12.56 -7.43 6.00
CA THR A 170 11.09 -7.33 6.20
C THR A 170 10.66 -6.33 7.32
N VAL A 171 11.61 -5.62 7.95
CA VAL A 171 11.31 -4.78 9.15
C VAL A 171 10.98 -3.31 8.82
N LEU A 172 11.08 -2.89 7.56
CA LEU A 172 10.94 -1.47 7.19
C LEU A 172 9.52 -0.91 7.48
N GLY A 173 8.47 -1.65 7.19
CA GLY A 173 7.08 -1.17 7.35
C GLY A 173 6.65 -0.88 8.79
N THR A 174 7.30 -1.46 9.80
CA THR A 174 6.89 -1.34 11.21
C THR A 174 7.45 -0.12 11.91
N SER A 175 8.54 0.48 11.41
CA SER A 175 9.17 1.65 12.03
C SER A 175 8.35 2.93 11.93
N HIS A 176 7.44 3.03 10.96
CA HIS A 176 6.67 4.26 10.72
C HIS A 176 5.66 4.62 11.82
N TYR A 177 5.38 3.69 12.74
CA TYR A 177 4.42 3.88 13.84
C TYR A 177 5.06 3.72 15.22
N ILE A 178 6.39 3.57 15.29
CA ILE A 178 7.13 3.34 16.53
C ILE A 178 7.06 4.54 17.45
N ALA A 179 6.76 4.32 18.72
CA ALA A 179 6.81 5.40 19.70
C ALA A 179 8.25 5.75 20.10
N PRO A 180 8.54 7.02 20.48
CA PRO A 180 9.88 7.46 20.89
C PRO A 180 10.50 6.60 21.99
N GLU A 181 9.72 6.20 23.00
CA GLU A 181 10.17 5.33 24.10
C GLU A 181 10.51 3.91 23.62
N GLN A 182 9.78 3.37 22.64
CA GLN A 182 10.14 2.08 22.02
C GLN A 182 11.45 2.17 21.25
N ALA A 183 11.63 3.26 20.48
CA ALA A 183 12.85 3.49 19.73
C ALA A 183 14.08 3.66 20.62
N ARG A 184 13.91 4.21 21.85
CA ARG A 184 14.97 4.36 22.85
C ARG A 184 15.18 3.11 23.72
N GLY A 185 14.35 2.07 23.58
CA GLY A 185 14.39 0.91 24.47
C GLY A 185 13.93 1.20 25.90
N GLU A 186 13.11 2.22 26.09
CA GLU A 186 12.55 2.60 27.36
C GLU A 186 11.29 1.76 27.72
N ARG A 187 10.73 2.00 28.90
CA ARG A 187 9.52 1.29 29.33
C ARG A 187 8.32 1.61 28.42
N VAL A 188 7.68 0.58 27.94
CA VAL A 188 6.48 0.62 27.09
C VAL A 188 5.23 0.40 27.92
N ASP A 189 4.25 1.29 27.77
CA ASP A 189 2.95 1.24 28.45
C ASP A 189 1.81 1.71 27.51
N ALA A 190 0.64 2.00 28.04
CA ALA A 190 -0.53 2.45 27.27
C ALA A 190 -0.28 3.75 26.48
N GLN A 191 0.67 4.59 26.92
CA GLN A 191 1.04 5.83 26.23
C GLN A 191 1.73 5.57 24.88
N THR A 192 2.37 4.41 24.74
CA THR A 192 2.94 3.94 23.47
C THR A 192 1.85 3.74 22.42
N ASP A 193 0.74 3.11 22.78
CA ASP A 193 -0.39 2.91 21.86
C ASP A 193 -1.07 4.25 21.51
N VAL A 194 -1.13 5.22 22.45
CA VAL A 194 -1.63 6.58 22.19
C VAL A 194 -0.80 7.25 21.10
N TYR A 195 0.54 7.14 21.16
CA TYR A 195 1.42 7.71 20.16
C TYR A 195 1.20 7.05 18.77
N SER A 196 1.29 5.73 18.72
CA SER A 196 1.12 5.00 17.47
C SER A 196 -0.27 5.21 16.86
N PHE A 197 -1.31 5.33 17.69
CA PHE A 197 -2.65 5.68 17.25
C PHE A 197 -2.74 7.09 16.66
N GLY A 198 -2.03 8.07 17.25
CA GLY A 198 -1.86 9.41 16.67
C GLY A 198 -1.26 9.36 15.27
N VAL A 199 -0.24 8.52 15.06
CA VAL A 199 0.38 8.30 13.74
C VAL A 199 -0.61 7.69 12.74
N VAL A 200 -1.42 6.72 13.17
CA VAL A 200 -2.48 6.13 12.33
C VAL A 200 -3.51 7.18 11.92
N LEU A 201 -3.99 8.02 12.84
CA LEU A 201 -4.92 9.11 12.53
C LEU A 201 -4.32 10.12 11.56
N TYR A 202 -3.03 10.44 11.72
CA TYR A 202 -2.30 11.31 10.79
C TYR A 202 -2.32 10.73 9.38
N GLU A 203 -1.95 9.47 9.23
CA GLU A 203 -1.89 8.79 7.94
C GLU A 203 -3.29 8.64 7.30
N LEU A 204 -4.32 8.28 8.06
CA LEU A 204 -5.71 8.22 7.56
C LEU A 204 -6.18 9.56 6.97
N LEU A 205 -5.74 10.70 7.55
CA LEU A 205 -6.10 12.04 7.08
C LEU A 205 -5.28 12.50 5.89
N THR A 206 -3.99 12.19 5.86
CA THR A 206 -3.04 12.74 4.88
C THR A 206 -2.73 11.79 3.74
N GLY A 207 -2.97 10.48 3.92
CA GLY A 207 -2.53 9.42 3.02
C GLY A 207 -1.05 9.07 3.15
N GLU A 208 -0.31 9.75 4.03
CA GLU A 208 1.14 9.61 4.17
C GLU A 208 1.52 9.44 5.65
N VAL A 209 2.58 8.69 5.92
CA VAL A 209 3.16 8.62 7.27
C VAL A 209 3.90 9.91 7.63
N PRO A 210 3.97 10.30 8.92
CA PRO A 210 4.58 11.57 9.33
C PRO A 210 6.08 11.65 9.07
N TYR A 211 6.77 10.53 9.09
CA TYR A 211 8.22 10.47 8.90
C TYR A 211 8.59 9.35 7.93
N LEU A 212 9.40 9.72 6.94
CA LEU A 212 10.00 8.82 5.96
C LEU A 212 11.51 8.75 6.19
N GLY A 213 12.14 7.64 5.87
CA GLY A 213 13.59 7.46 5.99
C GLY A 213 14.07 6.21 5.29
N ASP A 214 15.37 6.15 5.02
CA ASP A 214 16.01 5.14 4.19
C ASP A 214 16.16 3.77 4.89
N ASN A 215 15.94 3.72 6.19
CA ASN A 215 16.01 2.49 6.97
C ASN A 215 15.26 2.65 8.30
N PHE A 216 15.07 1.52 9.00
CA PHE A 216 14.41 1.46 10.30
C PHE A 216 14.95 2.51 11.29
N LEU A 217 16.28 2.62 11.43
CA LEU A 217 16.91 3.50 12.40
C LEU A 217 16.66 4.97 12.08
N SER A 218 16.73 5.36 10.79
CA SER A 218 16.49 6.74 10.37
C SER A 218 15.05 7.18 10.67
N VAL A 219 14.06 6.32 10.41
CA VAL A 219 12.66 6.59 10.73
C VAL A 219 12.45 6.65 12.25
N ALA A 220 12.99 5.68 12.99
CA ALA A 220 12.91 5.65 14.45
C ALA A 220 13.50 6.90 15.09
N MET A 221 14.67 7.36 14.60
CA MET A 221 15.31 8.60 15.09
C MET A 221 14.48 9.86 14.78
N LYS A 222 13.72 9.89 13.70
CA LYS A 222 12.79 10.98 13.40
C LYS A 222 11.61 10.99 14.37
N HIS A 223 11.05 9.83 14.69
CA HIS A 223 10.03 9.71 15.76
C HIS A 223 10.55 10.24 17.12
N VAL A 224 11.84 10.06 17.39
CA VAL A 224 12.46 10.53 18.63
C VAL A 224 12.71 12.04 18.62
N ASN A 225 13.23 12.60 17.51
CA ASN A 225 13.86 13.92 17.51
C ASN A 225 13.15 14.98 16.66
N GLU A 226 12.47 14.60 15.57
CA GLU A 226 11.84 15.58 14.68
C GLU A 226 10.49 16.05 15.24
N PRO A 227 10.14 17.34 15.08
CA PRO A 227 8.84 17.86 15.51
C PRO A 227 7.71 17.14 14.78
N VAL A 228 6.53 17.10 15.40
CA VAL A 228 5.34 16.51 14.77
C VAL A 228 4.95 17.36 13.56
N PRO A 229 4.81 16.75 12.35
CA PRO A 229 4.39 17.49 11.17
C PRO A 229 2.96 18.01 11.35
N ASN A 230 2.73 19.26 10.95
CA ASN A 230 1.42 19.88 11.08
C ASN A 230 0.43 19.27 10.08
N VAL A 231 -0.61 18.60 10.58
CA VAL A 231 -1.68 18.00 9.74
C VAL A 231 -2.32 19.03 8.79
N LEU A 232 -2.49 20.29 9.25
CA LEU A 232 -3.16 21.34 8.48
C LEU A 232 -2.37 21.79 7.25
N GLU A 233 -1.06 21.56 7.22
CA GLU A 233 -0.25 21.84 6.02
C GLU A 233 -0.54 20.86 4.89
N ARG A 234 -0.82 19.59 5.22
CA ARG A 234 -1.18 18.53 4.27
C ARG A 234 -2.69 18.46 4.01
N ARG A 235 -3.49 18.73 5.05
CA ARG A 235 -4.95 18.65 5.02
C ARG A 235 -5.61 19.87 5.67
N PRO A 236 -5.74 21.02 4.97
CA PRO A 236 -6.25 22.27 5.54
C PRO A 236 -7.71 22.26 6.01
N ASP A 237 -8.52 21.32 5.49
CA ASP A 237 -9.93 21.13 5.89
C ASP A 237 -10.12 20.32 7.17
N THR A 238 -9.04 19.86 7.81
CA THR A 238 -9.10 19.15 9.09
C THR A 238 -9.59 20.09 10.21
N PRO A 239 -10.56 19.69 11.04
CA PRO A 239 -10.95 20.48 12.21
C PRO A 239 -9.74 20.74 13.12
N LEU A 240 -9.57 22.00 13.54
CA LEU A 240 -8.44 22.41 14.40
C LEU A 240 -8.29 21.52 15.64
N ARG A 241 -9.41 21.16 16.28
CA ARG A 241 -9.42 20.29 17.46
C ARG A 241 -8.90 18.88 17.15
N LEU A 242 -9.22 18.33 15.97
CA LEU A 242 -8.69 17.03 15.55
C LEU A 242 -7.18 17.12 15.26
N ALA A 243 -6.74 18.17 14.57
CA ALA A 243 -5.32 18.39 14.32
C ALA A 243 -4.52 18.51 15.63
N SER A 244 -5.02 19.31 16.60
CA SER A 244 -4.39 19.44 17.93
C SER A 244 -4.39 18.13 18.72
N LEU A 245 -5.44 17.32 18.61
CA LEU A 245 -5.48 15.99 19.25
C LEU A 245 -4.41 15.07 18.68
N ILE A 246 -4.27 15.01 17.35
CA ILE A 246 -3.23 14.20 16.70
C ILE A 246 -1.83 14.65 17.13
N GLU A 247 -1.59 15.97 17.13
CA GLU A 247 -0.31 16.54 17.57
C GLU A 247 -0.02 16.15 19.03
N SER A 248 -0.99 16.26 19.93
CA SER A 248 -0.83 15.87 21.33
C SER A 248 -0.62 14.37 21.51
N CYS A 249 -1.32 13.52 20.77
CA CYS A 249 -1.06 12.06 20.78
C CYS A 249 0.37 11.74 20.37
N MET A 250 0.93 12.48 19.39
CA MET A 250 2.27 12.31 18.88
C MET A 250 3.36 13.09 19.66
N ALA A 251 3.03 13.66 20.82
CA ALA A 251 4.02 14.30 21.68
C ALA A 251 5.16 13.33 22.04
N LYS A 252 6.40 13.86 22.06
CA LYS A 252 7.61 13.03 22.24
C LYS A 252 7.73 12.45 23.64
N LEU A 253 7.30 13.21 24.64
CA LEU A 253 7.26 12.77 26.03
C LEU A 253 5.89 12.15 26.33
N PRO A 254 5.80 10.92 26.86
CA PRO A 254 4.53 10.28 27.21
C PRO A 254 3.65 11.14 28.14
N ALA A 255 4.24 11.91 29.04
CA ALA A 255 3.52 12.79 29.97
C ALA A 255 2.83 13.99 29.31
N GLU A 256 3.18 14.34 28.06
CA GLU A 256 2.58 15.43 27.29
C GLU A 256 1.42 14.95 26.41
N ARG A 257 1.21 13.64 26.32
CA ARG A 257 0.10 13.02 25.59
C ARG A 257 -1.18 13.05 26.43
N PRO A 258 -2.38 12.83 25.80
CA PRO A 258 -3.61 12.59 26.55
C PRO A 258 -3.40 11.50 27.59
N ALA A 259 -3.93 11.69 28.80
CA ALA A 259 -3.62 10.83 29.95
C ALA A 259 -4.05 9.35 29.75
N SER A 260 -4.98 9.10 28.82
CA SER A 260 -5.42 7.74 28.48
C SER A 260 -6.05 7.69 27.07
N MET A 261 -6.14 6.51 26.52
CA MET A 261 -6.90 6.28 25.28
C MET A 261 -8.39 6.64 25.43
N GLY A 262 -8.94 6.54 26.63
CA GLY A 262 -10.30 6.98 26.92
C GLY A 262 -10.49 8.49 26.75
N GLU A 263 -9.51 9.29 27.10
CA GLU A 263 -9.50 10.74 26.85
C GLU A 263 -9.44 11.05 25.36
N VAL A 264 -8.59 10.34 24.61
CA VAL A 264 -8.52 10.45 23.13
C VAL A 264 -9.88 10.15 22.50
N VAL A 265 -10.56 9.08 22.93
CA VAL A 265 -11.91 8.73 22.46
C VAL A 265 -12.92 9.84 22.77
N SER A 266 -12.88 10.42 23.98
CA SER A 266 -13.77 11.52 24.37
C SER A 266 -13.58 12.77 23.49
N GLU A 267 -12.34 13.08 23.14
CA GLU A 267 -12.01 14.19 22.24
C GLU A 267 -12.50 13.92 20.81
N LEU A 268 -12.32 12.70 20.28
CA LEU A 268 -12.84 12.31 18.97
C LEU A 268 -14.39 12.38 18.91
N GLU A 269 -15.08 11.98 19.99
CA GLU A 269 -16.54 12.10 20.12
C GLU A 269 -17.00 13.57 20.10
N SER A 270 -16.23 14.44 20.76
CA SER A 270 -16.48 15.88 20.78
C SER A 270 -16.34 16.47 19.37
N VAL A 271 -15.25 16.17 18.66
CA VAL A 271 -15.03 16.62 17.26
C VAL A 271 -16.15 16.12 16.35
N ARG A 272 -16.55 14.85 16.47
CA ARG A 272 -17.65 14.27 15.69
C ARG A 272 -18.97 15.01 15.92
N SER A 273 -19.25 15.33 17.18
CA SER A 273 -20.48 16.06 17.57
C SER A 273 -20.48 17.50 17.04
N GLU A 274 -19.34 18.19 17.07
CA GLU A 274 -19.19 19.53 16.49
C GLU A 274 -19.41 19.54 14.97
N LEU A 275 -18.88 18.55 14.24
CA LEU A 275 -19.10 18.42 12.80
C LEU A 275 -20.58 18.16 12.49
N ALA A 276 -21.22 17.26 13.22
CA ALA A 276 -22.65 16.97 13.04
C ALA A 276 -23.53 18.21 13.32
N ALA A 277 -23.16 19.04 14.30
CA ALA A 277 -23.87 20.28 14.60
C ALA A 277 -23.71 21.34 13.48
N LYS A 278 -22.55 21.44 12.86
CA LYS A 278 -22.31 22.34 11.70
C LYS A 278 -23.15 21.92 10.51
N ASP A 279 -23.14 20.63 10.17
CA ASP A 279 -23.95 20.10 9.06
C ASP A 279 -25.46 20.24 9.30
N GLY A 280 -25.92 20.03 10.54
CA GLY A 280 -27.31 20.23 10.95
C GLY A 280 -27.73 21.71 10.95
N GLY A 281 -26.80 22.64 11.20
CA GLY A 281 -27.03 24.09 11.18
C GLY A 281 -27.24 24.63 9.76
N GLU A 282 -26.56 24.11 8.77
CA GLU A 282 -26.78 24.46 7.36
C GLU A 282 -28.10 23.93 6.81
N ALA A 283 -28.60 22.81 7.32
CA ALA A 283 -29.90 22.24 6.96
C ALA A 283 -31.08 23.03 7.53
N THR A 284 -30.89 23.87 8.57
CA THR A 284 -32.00 24.58 9.27
C THR A 284 -32.31 25.96 8.66
N MET A 285 -31.56 26.43 7.63
CA MET A 285 -31.89 27.63 6.86
C MET A 285 -32.68 27.35 5.57
N ILE A 286 -33.46 26.29 5.52
CA ILE A 286 -34.53 26.20 4.51
C ILE A 286 -35.69 27.03 5.00
N VAL A 287 -35.67 28.33 4.70
CA VAL A 287 -36.86 29.20 4.71
C VAL A 287 -37.93 28.52 3.87
N LYS A 288 -39.04 28.08 4.50
CA LYS A 288 -40.20 27.58 3.78
C LYS A 288 -40.62 28.63 2.74
N PRO A 289 -40.55 28.34 1.43
CA PRO A 289 -41.09 29.26 0.45
C PRO A 289 -42.61 29.36 0.66
N LYS A 290 -43.11 30.57 0.91
CA LYS A 290 -44.51 30.90 0.88
C LYS A 290 -45.09 30.46 -0.47
N ALA A 291 -46.11 29.61 -0.45
CA ALA A 291 -46.70 29.05 -1.64
C ALA A 291 -47.02 30.13 -2.68
N ALA A 292 -46.36 30.11 -3.81
CA ALA A 292 -46.66 30.90 -4.98
C ALA A 292 -47.76 30.20 -5.82
N PRO A 293 -48.68 30.92 -6.46
CA PRO A 293 -49.84 30.36 -7.15
C PRO A 293 -49.39 29.52 -8.37
N LYS A 294 -50.07 28.40 -8.59
CA LYS A 294 -49.87 27.46 -9.70
C LYS A 294 -49.98 28.18 -11.05
N ARG A 295 -48.86 28.42 -11.72
CA ARG A 295 -48.81 28.76 -13.14
C ARG A 295 -48.84 27.48 -13.97
N ALA A 296 -49.72 27.49 -14.99
CA ALA A 296 -49.91 26.41 -15.94
C ALA A 296 -48.62 26.03 -16.66
N ARG A 297 -48.43 24.72 -16.81
CA ARG A 297 -47.28 24.08 -17.49
C ARG A 297 -47.34 24.39 -18.98
N ALA A 298 -46.38 25.18 -19.48
CA ALA A 298 -46.10 25.29 -20.91
C ALA A 298 -45.29 24.08 -21.41
N PRO A 299 -45.48 23.62 -22.65
CA PRO A 299 -44.85 22.41 -23.15
C PRO A 299 -43.34 22.59 -23.28
N ARG A 300 -42.59 21.60 -22.79
CA ARG A 300 -41.12 21.53 -22.94
C ARG A 300 -40.74 21.36 -24.40
N LYS A 301 -40.12 22.39 -24.98
CA LYS A 301 -39.39 22.23 -26.26
C LYS A 301 -38.16 21.38 -26.04
N ALA A 302 -38.05 20.29 -26.82
CA ALA A 302 -36.85 19.44 -26.86
C ALA A 302 -35.65 20.27 -27.35
N PHE A 303 -34.55 20.21 -26.60
CA PHE A 303 -33.27 20.79 -27.02
C PHE A 303 -32.67 19.91 -28.13
N PRO A 304 -32.26 20.47 -29.26
CA PRO A 304 -31.63 19.69 -30.33
C PRO A 304 -30.21 19.24 -29.89
N ILE A 305 -29.96 17.96 -30.01
CA ILE A 305 -28.66 17.27 -29.71
C ILE A 305 -27.56 17.58 -30.76
N TRP A 306 -27.82 18.45 -31.72
CA TRP A 306 -26.90 18.75 -32.81
C TRP A 306 -25.56 19.41 -32.42
N PRO A 307 -25.45 20.32 -31.40
CA PRO A 307 -24.14 20.91 -31.09
C PRO A 307 -23.13 19.91 -30.47
N ALA A 308 -23.60 18.83 -29.82
CA ALA A 308 -22.70 17.78 -29.29
C ALA A 308 -22.09 16.91 -30.41
N LEU A 309 -22.85 16.63 -31.48
CA LEU A 309 -22.35 15.89 -32.65
C LEU A 309 -21.40 16.75 -33.52
N ALA A 310 -21.61 18.08 -33.57
CA ALA A 310 -20.71 18.97 -34.29
C ALA A 310 -19.34 19.12 -33.62
N GLY A 311 -19.29 19.08 -32.27
CA GLY A 311 -18.04 19.11 -31.49
C GLY A 311 -17.21 17.85 -31.69
N ALA A 312 -17.84 16.66 -31.69
CA ALA A 312 -17.15 15.39 -31.93
C ALA A 312 -16.60 15.26 -33.36
N LEU A 313 -17.32 15.78 -34.37
CA LEU A 313 -16.87 15.81 -35.75
C LEU A 313 -15.71 16.81 -35.98
N LEU A 314 -15.69 17.93 -35.26
CA LEU A 314 -14.58 18.89 -35.32
C LEU A 314 -13.31 18.31 -34.68
N LEU A 315 -13.43 17.58 -33.56
CA LEU A 315 -12.29 16.92 -32.93
C LEU A 315 -11.71 15.80 -33.81
N ALA A 316 -12.55 15.02 -34.47
CA ALA A 316 -12.13 13.99 -35.44
C ALA A 316 -11.48 14.60 -36.69
N ALA A 317 -11.94 15.76 -37.16
CA ALA A 317 -11.36 16.45 -38.29
C ALA A 317 -9.99 17.09 -37.96
N VAL A 318 -9.79 17.56 -36.71
CA VAL A 318 -8.49 18.07 -36.23
C VAL A 318 -7.47 16.95 -36.11
N ILE A 319 -7.87 15.79 -35.56
CA ILE A 319 -7.00 14.61 -35.45
C ILE A 319 -6.66 14.05 -36.84
N GLY A 320 -7.64 13.97 -37.74
CA GLY A 320 -7.42 13.55 -39.14
C GLY A 320 -6.57 14.55 -39.93
N GLY A 321 -6.74 15.87 -39.68
CA GLY A 321 -5.96 16.93 -40.32
C GLY A 321 -4.49 16.96 -39.88
N VAL A 322 -4.22 16.67 -38.60
CA VAL A 322 -2.84 16.55 -38.08
C VAL A 322 -2.13 15.31 -38.62
N LEU A 323 -2.86 14.19 -38.83
CA LEU A 323 -2.31 13.00 -39.46
C LEU A 323 -2.06 13.15 -40.95
N LEU A 324 -2.88 13.97 -41.68
CA LEU A 324 -2.70 14.24 -43.10
C LEU A 324 -1.68 15.35 -43.37
N ALA A 325 -1.46 16.29 -42.45
CA ALA A 325 -0.47 17.38 -42.60
C ALA A 325 0.97 16.94 -42.31
N ARG A 326 1.20 15.70 -41.83
CA ARG A 326 2.52 15.10 -41.65
C ARG A 326 3.02 14.23 -42.82
N GLY A 327 2.30 14.23 -43.89
CA GLY A 327 2.75 13.60 -45.13
C GLY A 327 3.17 14.64 -46.14
N ASP A 328 4.46 14.99 -46.14
CA ASP A 328 5.22 15.29 -47.34
C ASP A 328 6.67 15.71 -47.00
N GLY A 329 7.59 14.90 -47.44
CA GLY A 329 8.95 15.35 -47.77
C GLY A 329 10.13 14.68 -47.10
N ASN A 330 10.43 13.43 -47.33
CA ASN A 330 11.66 13.04 -48.05
C ASN A 330 11.77 11.49 -48.25
N PRO A 331 12.41 11.05 -49.29
CA PRO A 331 12.30 9.67 -49.76
C PRO A 331 13.31 8.74 -49.13
N GLY A 332 12.83 7.57 -48.74
CA GLY A 332 13.64 6.35 -48.73
C GLY A 332 14.20 5.90 -47.36
N ILE A 333 13.34 5.31 -46.53
CA ILE A 333 13.74 4.17 -45.70
C ILE A 333 12.53 3.22 -45.67
N ALA A 334 12.80 1.94 -45.86
CA ALA A 334 11.81 0.87 -45.94
C ALA A 334 10.91 0.87 -44.67
N ALA A 335 9.60 0.67 -44.89
CA ALA A 335 8.61 0.46 -43.85
C ALA A 335 9.00 -0.77 -43.01
N GLY A 336 9.65 -0.55 -41.89
CA GLY A 336 9.83 -1.52 -40.81
C GLY A 336 8.45 -1.73 -40.17
N GLY A 337 7.92 -2.96 -40.23
CA GLY A 337 6.68 -3.31 -39.52
C GLY A 337 6.91 -3.21 -38.02
N THR A 338 5.90 -2.77 -37.27
CA THR A 338 5.90 -2.78 -35.81
C THR A 338 6.24 -4.18 -35.29
N VAL A 339 7.25 -4.29 -34.43
CA VAL A 339 7.65 -5.53 -33.80
C VAL A 339 6.95 -5.62 -32.45
N GLN A 340 6.21 -6.71 -32.22
CA GLN A 340 5.59 -6.94 -30.93
C GLN A 340 6.67 -7.41 -29.95
N LEU A 341 6.93 -6.58 -28.95
CA LEU A 341 7.78 -6.91 -27.81
C LEU A 341 6.97 -7.61 -26.73
N LYS A 342 7.62 -8.43 -25.92
CA LYS A 342 7.05 -9.01 -24.72
C LYS A 342 8.00 -8.78 -23.53
N GLY A 343 7.52 -8.17 -22.45
CA GLY A 343 8.21 -8.13 -21.18
C GLY A 343 8.32 -9.55 -20.61
N VAL A 344 9.53 -10.01 -20.27
CA VAL A 344 9.76 -11.42 -19.92
C VAL A 344 10.52 -11.61 -18.61
N ALA A 345 11.27 -10.64 -18.15
CA ALA A 345 12.01 -10.66 -16.88
C ALA A 345 12.43 -9.26 -16.47
N SER A 346 12.74 -9.06 -15.21
CA SER A 346 13.62 -7.98 -14.78
C SER A 346 15.08 -8.40 -14.86
N PHE A 347 16.00 -7.44 -14.86
CA PHE A 347 17.43 -7.68 -14.86
C PHE A 347 18.10 -6.81 -13.80
N ASP A 348 18.52 -7.45 -12.72
CA ASP A 348 19.15 -6.83 -11.56
C ASP A 348 20.42 -7.62 -11.17
N PRO A 349 21.54 -7.44 -11.90
CA PRO A 349 22.75 -8.20 -11.64
C PRO A 349 23.45 -7.78 -10.35
N PRO A 350 24.28 -8.65 -9.75
CA PRO A 350 25.02 -8.33 -8.53
C PRO A 350 25.76 -6.99 -8.61
N PRO A 351 25.68 -6.14 -7.57
CA PRO A 351 25.23 -6.40 -6.20
C PRO A 351 23.68 -6.29 -5.96
N GLY A 352 22.87 -6.41 -7.01
CA GLY A 352 21.43 -6.52 -6.89
C GLY A 352 21.01 -7.83 -6.22
N ASP A 353 19.77 -7.85 -5.69
CA ASP A 353 19.16 -9.00 -5.00
C ASP A 353 18.29 -9.86 -5.92
N ASN A 354 18.10 -9.43 -7.16
CA ASN A 354 17.30 -10.07 -8.20
C ASN A 354 15.79 -10.15 -7.85
N GLU A 355 15.29 -9.17 -7.08
CA GLU A 355 13.91 -9.09 -6.57
C GLU A 355 13.09 -7.95 -7.22
N GLU A 356 13.47 -7.44 -8.38
CA GLU A 356 12.63 -6.48 -9.13
C GLU A 356 11.29 -7.15 -9.53
N HIS A 357 10.22 -6.38 -9.69
CA HIS A 357 8.84 -6.85 -9.89
C HIS A 357 8.62 -7.69 -11.16
N ASP A 358 9.17 -8.92 -11.18
CA ASP A 358 9.05 -9.87 -12.29
C ASP A 358 7.61 -10.27 -12.62
N GLU A 359 6.71 -10.22 -11.63
CA GLU A 359 5.29 -10.53 -11.81
C GLU A 359 4.53 -9.51 -12.67
N ARG A 360 5.14 -8.34 -12.93
CA ARG A 360 4.54 -7.23 -13.68
C ARG A 360 5.24 -6.89 -14.99
N VAL A 361 6.20 -7.70 -15.43
CA VAL A 361 6.97 -7.42 -16.65
C VAL A 361 6.11 -7.39 -17.91
N GLU A 362 5.01 -8.15 -17.95
CA GLU A 362 4.09 -8.16 -19.07
C GLU A 362 3.26 -6.88 -19.19
N ASP A 363 3.05 -6.16 -18.06
CA ASP A 363 2.29 -4.90 -17.97
C ASP A 363 2.92 -3.77 -18.81
N ALA A 364 4.22 -3.86 -19.13
CA ALA A 364 4.93 -2.88 -19.97
C ALA A 364 4.76 -3.13 -21.47
N THR A 365 4.02 -4.15 -21.90
CA THR A 365 3.87 -4.55 -23.32
C THR A 365 2.48 -5.11 -23.63
N ASP A 366 1.49 -4.87 -22.75
CA ASP A 366 0.12 -5.40 -22.87
C ASP A 366 -0.82 -4.51 -23.70
N GLY A 367 -0.39 -3.29 -24.04
CA GLY A 367 -1.15 -2.32 -24.82
C GLY A 367 -2.08 -1.46 -23.96
N ASP A 368 -2.02 -1.53 -22.63
CA ASP A 368 -2.79 -0.70 -21.72
C ASP A 368 -1.88 0.33 -21.02
N PRO A 369 -1.94 1.62 -21.38
CA PRO A 369 -1.10 2.65 -20.75
C PRO A 369 -1.41 2.91 -19.27
N ALA A 370 -2.46 2.29 -18.71
CA ALA A 370 -2.79 2.39 -17.29
C ALA A 370 -2.08 1.34 -16.43
N THR A 371 -1.50 0.32 -17.04
CA THR A 371 -0.65 -0.68 -16.37
C THR A 371 0.82 -0.33 -16.55
N SER A 372 1.71 -0.86 -15.71
CA SER A 372 3.15 -0.62 -15.82
C SER A 372 3.98 -1.70 -15.14
N TRP A 373 5.13 -2.03 -15.71
CA TRP A 373 6.24 -2.59 -14.93
C TRP A 373 6.86 -1.49 -14.09
N THR A 374 7.29 -1.83 -12.89
CA THR A 374 7.89 -0.90 -11.94
C THR A 374 9.19 -1.47 -11.39
N THR A 375 10.19 -0.61 -11.18
CA THR A 375 11.37 -0.97 -10.39
C THR A 375 10.97 -1.04 -8.91
N GLU A 376 11.82 -1.65 -8.09
CA GLU A 376 11.76 -1.39 -6.66
C GLU A 376 11.86 0.10 -6.33
N ASN A 377 11.44 0.46 -5.11
CA ASN A 377 11.50 1.85 -4.64
C ASN A 377 12.87 2.14 -4.00
N TYR A 378 13.75 2.76 -4.74
CA TYR A 378 15.11 3.10 -4.28
C TYR A 378 15.16 4.43 -3.53
N THR A 379 15.66 4.42 -2.32
CA THR A 379 15.98 5.65 -1.56
C THR A 379 17.33 6.24 -1.98
N THR A 380 18.25 5.38 -2.38
CA THR A 380 19.51 5.75 -3.02
C THR A 380 19.83 4.69 -4.05
N PHE A 381 19.89 5.09 -5.30
CA PHE A 381 20.22 4.19 -6.39
C PHE A 381 21.74 3.98 -6.46
N ALA A 382 22.23 2.95 -5.76
CA ALA A 382 23.66 2.63 -5.68
C ALA A 382 24.07 1.45 -6.57
N LYS A 383 23.11 0.83 -7.26
CA LYS A 383 23.37 -0.27 -8.21
C LYS A 383 23.94 0.28 -9.53
N PRO A 384 24.68 -0.54 -10.32
CA PRO A 384 25.10 -0.17 -11.68
C PRO A 384 23.92 0.12 -12.62
N GLY A 385 22.78 -0.44 -12.32
CA GLY A 385 21.52 -0.29 -13.03
C GLY A 385 20.55 -1.40 -12.70
N VAL A 386 19.31 -1.24 -13.17
CA VAL A 386 18.25 -2.26 -13.16
C VAL A 386 17.47 -2.13 -14.46
N GLY A 387 16.83 -3.18 -14.93
CA GLY A 387 16.13 -3.07 -16.20
C GLY A 387 15.03 -4.08 -16.47
N LEU A 388 14.18 -3.70 -17.42
CA LEU A 388 13.14 -4.56 -17.99
C LEU A 388 13.68 -5.27 -19.22
N VAL A 389 13.60 -6.60 -19.24
CA VAL A 389 14.00 -7.44 -20.38
C VAL A 389 12.80 -7.64 -21.32
N LEU A 390 13.01 -7.29 -22.58
CA LEU A 390 12.03 -7.39 -23.68
C LEU A 390 12.46 -8.47 -24.65
N ASP A 391 11.59 -9.43 -24.94
CA ASP A 391 11.78 -10.48 -25.97
C ASP A 391 11.16 -10.01 -27.31
N ALA A 392 11.96 -9.93 -28.34
CA ALA A 392 11.53 -9.65 -29.70
C ALA A 392 11.03 -10.90 -30.45
N GLY A 393 10.88 -12.05 -29.77
CA GLY A 393 10.38 -13.31 -30.31
C GLY A 393 11.40 -14.11 -31.13
N ALA A 394 12.36 -13.42 -31.78
CA ALA A 394 13.47 -14.03 -32.53
C ALA A 394 14.64 -13.04 -32.56
N ALA A 395 15.86 -13.53 -32.83
CA ALA A 395 16.98 -12.66 -33.10
C ALA A 395 16.68 -11.81 -34.34
N ARG A 396 16.68 -10.48 -34.14
CA ARG A 396 16.43 -9.48 -35.20
C ARG A 396 17.08 -8.17 -34.87
N GLN A 397 17.35 -7.36 -35.86
CA GLN A 397 17.79 -5.99 -35.67
C GLN A 397 16.54 -5.09 -35.56
N LEU A 398 16.36 -4.47 -34.40
CA LEU A 398 15.34 -3.43 -34.21
C LEU A 398 15.92 -2.08 -34.67
N SER A 399 15.10 -1.23 -35.25
CA SER A 399 15.50 0.11 -35.66
C SER A 399 15.25 1.13 -34.56
N GLN A 400 14.17 0.94 -33.79
CA GLN A 400 13.82 1.83 -32.67
C GLN A 400 13.16 1.05 -31.53
N ILE A 401 13.38 1.52 -30.30
CA ILE A 401 12.54 1.20 -29.12
C ILE A 401 12.05 2.50 -28.52
N ALA A 402 10.75 2.58 -28.27
CA ALA A 402 10.12 3.70 -27.58
C ALA A 402 9.45 3.19 -26.31
N ILE A 403 9.54 3.98 -25.23
CA ILE A 403 8.83 3.71 -23.97
C ILE A 403 8.00 4.93 -23.56
N THR A 404 6.93 4.67 -22.80
CA THR A 404 6.17 5.69 -22.07
C THR A 404 6.24 5.45 -20.57
N THR A 405 6.12 6.50 -19.78
CA THR A 405 6.20 6.46 -18.32
C THR A 405 5.33 7.54 -17.69
N ASP A 406 4.77 7.24 -16.52
CA ASP A 406 4.10 8.20 -15.64
C ASP A 406 5.03 8.66 -14.48
N THR A 407 6.29 8.18 -14.42
CA THR A 407 7.34 8.59 -13.48
C THR A 407 8.55 9.20 -14.20
N PRO A 408 8.44 10.39 -14.79
CA PRO A 408 9.52 11.01 -15.57
C PRO A 408 10.74 11.35 -14.69
N GLY A 409 11.92 11.47 -15.34
CA GLY A 409 13.14 11.96 -14.72
C GLY A 409 14.20 10.89 -14.43
N PHE A 410 13.97 9.62 -14.72
CA PHE A 410 15.00 8.59 -14.66
C PHE A 410 15.88 8.59 -15.94
N THR A 411 17.09 8.03 -15.83
CA THR A 411 17.99 7.89 -16.98
C THR A 411 18.09 6.43 -17.37
N ALA A 412 17.88 6.14 -18.66
CA ALA A 412 17.97 4.78 -19.20
C ALA A 412 18.74 4.74 -20.53
N GLU A 413 19.22 3.55 -20.85
CA GLU A 413 19.82 3.19 -22.14
C GLU A 413 19.27 1.84 -22.60
N ILE A 414 19.40 1.51 -23.88
CA ILE A 414 19.00 0.21 -24.41
C ILE A 414 20.23 -0.65 -24.62
N ARG A 415 20.18 -1.86 -24.07
CA ARG A 415 21.21 -2.88 -24.27
C ARG A 415 20.63 -4.11 -24.94
N ALA A 416 21.48 -4.89 -25.60
CA ALA A 416 21.09 -6.10 -26.32
C ALA A 416 21.86 -7.31 -25.82
N GLY A 417 21.22 -8.50 -25.92
CA GLY A 417 21.81 -9.79 -25.54
C GLY A 417 21.08 -10.97 -26.18
N ASP A 418 21.73 -12.15 -26.14
CA ASP A 418 21.20 -13.37 -26.77
C ASP A 418 20.48 -14.29 -25.78
N SER A 419 20.51 -13.99 -24.49
CA SER A 419 19.89 -14.75 -23.41
C SER A 419 18.99 -13.85 -22.56
N GLN A 420 17.86 -14.37 -22.11
CA GLN A 420 16.95 -13.68 -21.19
C GLN A 420 17.63 -13.27 -19.87
N GLN A 421 18.62 -14.00 -19.43
CA GLN A 421 19.36 -13.75 -18.18
C GLN A 421 20.65 -12.94 -18.41
N GLY A 422 20.86 -12.41 -19.62
CA GLY A 422 22.07 -11.69 -20.00
C GLY A 422 23.25 -12.61 -20.35
N PRO A 423 24.48 -12.09 -20.43
CA PRO A 423 24.80 -10.68 -20.17
C PRO A 423 24.27 -9.72 -21.23
N PHE A 424 23.99 -8.47 -20.84
CA PHE A 424 23.55 -7.38 -21.72
C PHE A 424 24.68 -6.34 -21.81
N ASP A 425 25.80 -6.73 -22.43
CA ASP A 425 27.02 -5.90 -22.49
C ASP A 425 27.03 -4.95 -23.69
N THR A 426 26.16 -5.17 -24.69
CA THR A 426 26.13 -4.38 -25.92
C THR A 426 25.11 -3.24 -25.79
N VAL A 427 25.59 -2.00 -25.68
CA VAL A 427 24.73 -0.80 -25.71
C VAL A 427 24.34 -0.53 -27.17
N VAL A 428 23.03 -0.55 -27.45
CA VAL A 428 22.48 -0.29 -28.80
C VAL A 428 21.69 1.03 -28.86
N GLY A 429 21.28 1.57 -27.71
CA GLY A 429 20.65 2.87 -27.57
C GLY A 429 21.30 3.67 -26.47
N SER A 430 21.83 4.86 -26.80
CA SER A 430 22.60 5.68 -25.86
C SER A 430 21.77 6.18 -24.67
N SER A 431 22.45 6.36 -23.54
CA SER A 431 21.86 6.87 -22.29
C SER A 431 21.18 8.22 -22.46
N ARG A 432 19.94 8.36 -21.96
CA ARG A 432 19.17 9.59 -21.95
C ARG A 432 18.22 9.67 -20.77
N THR A 433 17.85 10.88 -20.35
CA THR A 433 16.77 11.10 -19.40
C THR A 433 15.43 10.84 -20.08
N VAL A 434 14.57 10.08 -19.42
CA VAL A 434 13.22 9.76 -19.87
C VAL A 434 12.26 10.81 -19.26
N GLU A 435 11.57 11.51 -20.15
CA GLU A 435 10.45 12.39 -19.79
C GLU A 435 9.15 11.55 -19.77
N GLU A 436 8.00 12.05 -20.20
CA GLU A 436 6.76 11.24 -20.32
C GLU A 436 6.90 10.11 -21.35
N SER A 437 7.86 10.24 -22.29
CA SER A 437 8.22 9.21 -23.26
C SER A 437 9.66 9.40 -23.74
N ALA A 438 10.27 8.31 -24.20
CA ALA A 438 11.59 8.35 -24.85
C ALA A 438 11.66 7.35 -26.00
N THR A 439 12.34 7.73 -27.08
CA THR A 439 12.57 6.87 -28.25
C THR A 439 14.07 6.78 -28.52
N TRP A 440 14.59 5.57 -28.62
CA TRP A 440 15.97 5.29 -29.02
C TRP A 440 16.00 4.82 -30.47
N ASP A 441 16.81 5.47 -31.30
CA ASP A 441 17.28 4.90 -32.55
C ASP A 441 18.39 3.90 -32.22
N LEU A 442 18.21 2.65 -32.63
CA LEU A 442 19.12 1.57 -32.26
C LEU A 442 20.16 1.33 -33.32
N GLU A 443 21.41 1.19 -32.93
CA GLU A 443 22.53 0.93 -33.82
C GLU A 443 23.04 -0.52 -33.68
N GLY A 444 22.95 -1.28 -34.75
CA GLY A 444 23.90 -2.31 -35.14
C GLY A 444 23.83 -3.71 -34.55
N ALA A 445 22.98 -4.08 -33.59
CA ALA A 445 22.96 -5.44 -33.03
C ALA A 445 21.71 -6.23 -33.44
N GLU A 446 21.94 -7.43 -34.02
CA GLU A 446 20.90 -8.45 -34.14
C GLU A 446 20.85 -9.23 -32.83
N ALA A 447 19.77 -9.10 -32.08
CA ALA A 447 19.58 -9.78 -30.79
C ALA A 447 18.12 -10.21 -30.62
N ARG A 448 17.88 -11.19 -29.76
CA ARG A 448 16.52 -11.59 -29.40
C ARG A 448 16.03 -10.81 -28.19
N TYR A 449 16.90 -10.51 -27.22
CA TYR A 449 16.53 -9.85 -25.98
C TYR A 449 17.14 -8.45 -25.92
N TYR A 450 16.30 -7.51 -25.55
CA TYR A 450 16.70 -6.12 -25.33
C TYR A 450 16.35 -5.76 -23.88
N VAL A 451 17.16 -4.93 -23.24
CA VAL A 451 16.88 -4.45 -21.89
C VAL A 451 16.80 -2.93 -21.88
N VAL A 452 15.72 -2.41 -21.34
CA VAL A 452 15.65 -1.00 -20.95
C VAL A 452 16.42 -0.89 -19.64
N TRP A 453 17.68 -0.46 -19.71
CA TRP A 453 18.62 -0.43 -18.61
C TRP A 453 18.64 0.92 -17.93
N ILE A 454 18.07 1.01 -16.73
CA ILE A 454 17.94 2.23 -15.94
C ILE A 454 19.21 2.40 -15.11
N THR A 455 19.95 3.49 -15.35
CA THR A 455 21.25 3.79 -14.72
C THR A 455 21.16 4.84 -13.62
N GLN A 456 20.11 5.66 -13.63
CA GLN A 456 19.82 6.64 -12.58
C GLN A 456 18.32 6.79 -12.41
N LEU A 457 17.85 6.80 -11.18
CA LEU A 457 16.47 7.11 -10.83
C LEU A 457 16.42 7.75 -9.44
N ALA A 458 15.41 8.58 -9.21
CA ALA A 458 15.26 9.30 -7.94
C ALA A 458 14.64 8.41 -6.85
N ARG A 459 13.69 7.55 -7.21
CA ARG A 459 12.99 6.63 -6.30
C ARG A 459 12.53 5.36 -6.99
N VAL A 460 11.65 5.49 -7.97
CA VAL A 460 11.02 4.40 -8.71
C VAL A 460 10.93 4.83 -10.16
N ALA A 461 11.03 3.88 -11.09
CA ALA A 461 10.72 4.10 -12.49
C ALA A 461 9.63 3.12 -12.93
N HIS A 462 8.63 3.64 -13.62
CA HIS A 462 7.60 2.87 -14.28
C HIS A 462 7.85 2.84 -15.79
N ILE A 463 7.59 1.72 -16.41
CA ILE A 463 7.48 1.59 -17.86
C ILE A 463 6.06 1.15 -18.17
N ASN A 464 5.23 2.09 -18.64
CA ASN A 464 3.82 1.83 -18.95
C ASN A 464 3.67 1.08 -20.28
N GLU A 465 4.47 1.44 -21.28
CA GLU A 465 4.47 0.79 -22.58
C GLU A 465 5.86 0.80 -23.22
N ALA A 466 6.25 -0.31 -23.84
CA ALA A 466 7.44 -0.45 -24.65
C ALA A 466 7.09 -1.01 -26.03
N VAL A 467 7.43 -0.27 -27.09
CA VAL A 467 7.14 -0.64 -28.49
C VAL A 467 8.41 -0.57 -29.33
N ALA A 468 8.47 -1.37 -30.40
CA ALA A 468 9.61 -1.40 -31.31
C ALA A 468 9.22 -1.39 -32.79
N THR A 469 10.16 -0.95 -33.63
CA THR A 469 10.06 -0.99 -35.10
C THR A 469 11.32 -1.57 -35.73
#